data_0934974ab7ae87c141c83618786aea02
#
_entry.id   0934974ab7ae87c141c83618786aea02
#
_cell.length_a   1.000
_cell.length_b   1.000
_cell.length_c   1.000
_cell.angle_alpha   90.00
_cell.angle_beta   90.00
_cell.angle_gamma   90.00
#
_symmetry.space_group_name_H-M   'P 1'
#
loop_
_entity.id
_entity.type
_entity.pdbx_description
1 polymer ?
#
loop_
_entity_poly.entity_id
_entity_poly.type
_entity_poly.pdbx_seq_one_letter_code
_entity_poly.pdbx_strand_id
1 'polypeptide(L)'
;MRSREKIRLIINVEAQKSWYPGYKIPTRGIFYGARMISAQLGTEFCDSNYDDIKRVYSIWLCFGVPDYIGNAISEYRMEKRDVVPGFPDDRASYDKLSVVVIGLKESKSYPNEFIGMLNTLLSPEIPVTQKKSLLKEKYSMKMESGLSREVDLMCNLSGYVEEKGIEKGIEKG
;
A
#
# COMPACT_ATOMS: atom_id res chain seq x y z
N MET A 1 -21.45 -23.24 16.07
CA MET A 1 -21.27 -22.42 14.83
C MET A 1 -20.27 -21.35 15.15
N ARG A 2 -19.05 -21.39 14.58
CA ARG A 2 -18.09 -20.27 14.68
C ARG A 2 -18.61 -19.17 13.75
N SER A 3 -19.02 -18.04 14.33
CA SER A 3 -19.30 -16.84 13.54
C SER A 3 -18.01 -16.46 12.80
N ARG A 4 -18.04 -16.33 11.48
CA ARG A 4 -16.96 -15.71 10.72
C ARG A 4 -16.95 -14.24 11.13
N GLU A 5 -16.05 -13.86 12.02
CA GLU A 5 -15.78 -12.46 12.27
C GLU A 5 -15.35 -11.83 10.94
N LYS A 6 -16.15 -10.89 10.45
CA LYS A 6 -15.77 -10.08 9.29
C LYS A 6 -14.65 -9.15 9.74
N ILE A 7 -13.43 -9.44 9.31
CA ILE A 7 -12.32 -8.50 9.48
C ILE A 7 -12.70 -7.21 8.74
N ARG A 8 -12.85 -6.12 9.48
CA ARG A 8 -13.19 -4.80 8.93
C ARG A 8 -11.93 -3.94 8.96
N LEU A 9 -11.36 -3.69 7.78
CA LEU A 9 -10.15 -2.90 7.58
C LEU A 9 -10.46 -1.76 6.62
N ILE A 10 -9.82 -0.62 6.83
CA ILE A 10 -9.75 0.46 5.84
C ILE A 10 -8.32 0.47 5.29
N ILE A 11 -8.20 0.33 3.98
CA ILE A 11 -6.90 0.27 3.31
C ILE A 11 -6.83 1.38 2.28
N ASN A 12 -5.81 2.22 2.37
CA ASN A 12 -5.42 3.18 1.34
C ASN A 12 -4.08 2.77 0.75
N VAL A 13 -3.97 2.76 -0.58
CA VAL A 13 -2.74 2.45 -1.30
C VAL A 13 -2.36 3.63 -2.18
N GLU A 14 -1.17 4.17 -1.96
CA GLU A 14 -0.61 5.31 -2.69
C GLU A 14 0.64 4.88 -3.46
N ALA A 15 0.72 5.27 -4.73
CA ALA A 15 1.90 5.11 -5.56
C ALA A 15 2.73 6.40 -5.56
N GLN A 16 4.01 6.29 -5.19
CA GLN A 16 4.91 7.43 -5.04
C GLN A 16 6.13 7.28 -5.97
N LYS A 17 6.24 8.14 -7.00
CA LYS A 17 7.34 8.09 -7.97
C LYS A 17 8.71 8.42 -7.37
N SER A 18 8.77 9.40 -6.47
CA SER A 18 10.02 9.84 -5.84
C SER A 18 10.09 9.39 -4.40
N TRP A 19 11.19 8.74 -4.01
CA TRP A 19 11.45 8.36 -2.62
C TRP A 19 11.44 9.55 -1.66
N TYR A 20 11.95 10.70 -2.10
CA TYR A 20 11.97 11.93 -1.31
C TYR A 20 11.38 13.11 -2.08
N PRO A 21 10.06 13.31 -2.01
CA PRO A 21 9.39 14.43 -2.69
C PRO A 21 9.43 15.74 -1.90
N GLY A 22 10.45 15.95 -1.06
CA GLY A 22 10.58 17.10 -0.15
C GLY A 22 10.08 16.84 1.29
N TYR A 23 9.60 15.63 1.58
CA TYR A 23 9.13 15.21 2.91
C TYR A 23 9.33 13.70 3.13
N LYS A 24 9.22 13.26 4.38
CA LYS A 24 9.30 11.85 4.75
C LYS A 24 7.97 11.13 4.49
N ILE A 25 8.00 10.05 3.72
CA ILE A 25 6.80 9.25 3.39
C ILE A 25 6.08 8.72 4.64
N PRO A 26 6.77 8.18 5.68
CA PRO A 26 6.09 7.75 6.90
C PRO A 26 5.27 8.86 7.57
N THR A 27 5.79 10.09 7.61
CA THR A 27 5.08 11.24 8.20
C THR A 27 3.81 11.55 7.42
N ARG A 28 3.87 11.55 6.10
CA ARG A 28 2.70 11.73 5.23
C ARG A 28 1.71 10.58 5.42
N GLY A 29 2.19 9.33 5.50
CA GLY A 29 1.38 8.15 5.75
C GLY A 29 0.62 8.22 7.07
N ILE A 30 1.26 8.68 8.14
CA ILE A 30 0.62 8.92 9.44
C ILE A 30 -0.48 9.98 9.31
N PHE A 31 -0.20 11.11 8.64
CA PHE A 31 -1.19 12.17 8.44
C PHE A 31 -2.45 11.67 7.71
N TYR A 32 -2.28 10.96 6.58
CA TYR A 32 -3.41 10.40 5.84
C TYR A 32 -4.14 9.30 6.63
N GLY A 33 -3.40 8.45 7.34
CA GLY A 33 -3.98 7.44 8.21
C GLY A 33 -4.82 8.02 9.34
N ALA A 34 -4.34 9.08 9.98
CA ALA A 34 -5.09 9.81 11.02
C ALA A 34 -6.37 10.45 10.46
N ARG A 35 -6.33 11.01 9.25
CA ARG A 35 -7.54 11.51 8.57
C ARG A 35 -8.56 10.40 8.30
N MET A 36 -8.11 9.22 7.88
CA MET A 36 -9.00 8.07 7.67
C MET A 36 -9.59 7.55 8.98
N ILE A 37 -8.86 7.61 10.08
CA ILE A 37 -9.41 7.29 11.41
C ILE A 37 -10.49 8.31 11.78
N SER A 38 -10.19 9.61 11.66
CA SER A 38 -11.12 10.68 11.98
C SER A 38 -12.39 10.66 11.10
N ALA A 39 -12.25 10.31 9.82
CA ALA A 39 -13.36 10.25 8.87
C ALA A 39 -14.36 9.11 9.15
N GLN A 40 -14.06 8.20 10.08
CA GLN A 40 -14.98 7.12 10.46
C GLN A 40 -16.13 7.61 11.35
N LEU A 41 -15.98 8.77 12.01
CA LEU A 41 -17.05 9.35 12.81
C LEU A 41 -18.24 9.72 11.90
N GLY A 42 -19.42 9.23 12.26
CA GLY A 42 -20.65 9.40 11.49
C GLY A 42 -20.82 8.41 10.33
N THR A 43 -19.82 7.54 10.06
CA THR A 43 -19.91 6.52 8.98
C THR A 43 -19.73 5.10 9.52
N GLU A 44 -18.64 4.85 10.24
CA GLU A 44 -18.31 3.54 10.79
C GLU A 44 -18.70 3.41 12.26
N PHE A 45 -18.67 4.52 12.99
CA PHE A 45 -19.14 4.64 14.36
C PHE A 45 -19.82 6.00 14.58
N CYS A 46 -20.68 6.10 15.59
CA CYS A 46 -21.34 7.33 16.00
C CYS A 46 -21.29 7.48 17.53
N ASP A 47 -21.56 8.68 18.00
CA ASP A 47 -21.56 9.05 19.40
C ASP A 47 -20.24 8.69 20.08
N SER A 48 -20.29 7.96 21.20
CA SER A 48 -19.13 7.56 22.00
C SER A 48 -18.67 6.12 21.74
N ASN A 49 -19.09 5.48 20.64
CA ASN A 49 -18.75 4.10 20.33
C ASN A 49 -17.35 3.98 19.68
N TYR A 50 -16.32 4.53 20.33
CA TYR A 50 -14.95 4.56 19.82
C TYR A 50 -14.32 3.18 19.61
N ASP A 51 -14.80 2.14 20.27
CA ASP A 51 -14.32 0.76 20.10
C ASP A 51 -14.63 0.21 18.70
N ASP A 52 -15.64 0.76 18.03
CA ASP A 52 -16.02 0.39 16.66
C ASP A 52 -15.07 0.97 15.59
N ILE A 53 -14.10 1.81 15.98
CA ILE A 53 -13.08 2.33 15.06
C ILE A 53 -12.34 1.17 14.40
N LYS A 54 -12.44 1.11 13.07
CA LYS A 54 -11.74 0.12 12.26
C LYS A 54 -10.27 0.47 12.13
N ARG A 55 -9.43 -0.55 12.11
CA ARG A 55 -8.00 -0.39 11.85
C ARG A 55 -7.78 0.14 10.44
N VAL A 56 -6.87 1.09 10.31
CA VAL A 56 -6.47 1.71 9.05
C VAL A 56 -5.08 1.26 8.65
N TYR A 57 -4.92 0.89 7.38
CA TYR A 57 -3.64 0.66 6.72
C TYR A 57 -3.40 1.74 5.66
N SER A 58 -2.34 2.53 5.82
CA SER A 58 -1.85 3.48 4.83
C SER A 58 -0.62 2.88 4.16
N ILE A 59 -0.78 2.34 2.94
CA ILE A 59 0.25 1.61 2.20
C ILE A 59 0.84 2.50 1.12
N TRP A 60 2.15 2.61 1.06
CA TRP A 60 2.91 3.45 0.14
C TRP A 60 3.84 2.61 -0.71
N LEU A 61 3.56 2.53 -2.01
CA LEU A 61 4.40 1.89 -3.01
C LEU A 61 5.36 2.93 -3.57
N CYS A 62 6.63 2.87 -3.17
CA CYS A 62 7.65 3.85 -3.50
C CYS A 62 8.54 3.34 -4.63
N PHE A 63 8.53 4.04 -5.75
CA PHE A 63 9.44 3.83 -6.88
C PHE A 63 10.64 4.78 -6.78
N GLY A 64 11.67 4.57 -7.60
CA GLY A 64 12.87 5.43 -7.58
C GLY A 64 13.63 5.39 -6.26
N VAL A 65 13.56 4.26 -5.56
CA VAL A 65 14.25 4.03 -4.29
C VAL A 65 15.75 3.96 -4.52
N PRO A 66 16.58 4.65 -3.70
CA PRO A 66 18.05 4.59 -3.81
C PRO A 66 18.60 3.18 -3.66
N ASP A 67 19.78 2.92 -4.23
CA ASP A 67 20.43 1.60 -4.22
C ASP A 67 20.68 1.08 -2.80
N TYR A 68 21.04 1.97 -1.88
CA TYR A 68 21.32 1.60 -0.49
C TYR A 68 20.06 1.15 0.30
N ILE A 69 18.86 1.44 -0.20
CA ILE A 69 17.59 0.94 0.36
C ILE A 69 17.13 -0.29 -0.42
N GLY A 70 17.07 -0.18 -1.75
CA GLY A 70 16.63 -1.24 -2.63
C GLY A 70 15.18 -1.67 -2.39
N ASN A 71 14.92 -2.96 -2.58
CA ASN A 71 13.63 -3.56 -2.30
C ASN A 71 13.46 -3.78 -0.78
N ALA A 72 12.55 -3.04 -0.16
CA ALA A 72 12.38 -3.05 1.29
C ALA A 72 10.91 -2.89 1.68
N ILE A 73 10.53 -3.42 2.84
CA ILE A 73 9.22 -3.20 3.45
C ILE A 73 9.46 -2.76 4.89
N SER A 74 8.82 -1.65 5.27
CA SER A 74 8.80 -1.17 6.65
C SER A 74 7.37 -0.91 7.09
N GLU A 75 7.00 -1.41 8.27
CA GLU A 75 5.72 -1.14 8.91
C GLU A 75 5.95 -0.24 10.14
N TYR A 76 5.16 0.81 10.24
CA TYR A 76 5.09 1.74 11.37
C TYR A 76 3.72 1.60 12.02
N ARG A 77 3.69 1.37 13.33
CA ARG A 77 2.46 1.15 14.09
C ARG A 77 2.59 1.64 15.52
N MET A 78 1.47 1.73 16.23
CA MET A 78 1.47 2.09 17.64
C MET A 78 1.84 0.88 18.50
N GLU A 79 2.70 1.13 19.51
CA GLU A 79 3.05 0.16 20.54
C GLU A 79 2.72 0.73 21.93
N LYS A 80 2.20 -0.14 22.78
CA LYS A 80 2.01 0.15 24.19
C LYS A 80 3.30 -0.13 24.96
N ARG A 81 3.71 0.82 25.80
CA ARG A 81 4.79 0.67 26.77
C ARG A 81 4.27 0.98 28.15
N ASP A 82 4.24 0.00 29.03
CA ASP A 82 3.92 0.22 30.43
C ASP A 82 5.11 0.82 31.16
N VAL A 83 4.94 2.02 31.72
CA VAL A 83 5.99 2.78 32.45
C VAL A 83 5.92 2.49 33.95
N VAL A 84 4.71 2.22 34.44
CA VAL A 84 4.35 1.70 35.78
C VAL A 84 3.41 0.55 35.51
N PRO A 85 3.16 -0.42 36.43
CA PRO A 85 2.17 -1.46 36.18
C PRO A 85 0.91 -0.89 35.53
N GLY A 86 0.67 -1.24 34.27
CA GLY A 86 -0.19 -0.48 33.35
C GLY A 86 -1.58 -1.05 33.21
N PHE A 87 -2.34 -0.50 32.27
CA PHE A 87 -3.69 -0.91 31.97
C PHE A 87 -3.70 -2.24 31.20
N PRO A 88 -4.61 -3.19 31.48
CA PRO A 88 -4.69 -4.47 30.83
C PRO A 88 -5.40 -4.42 29.47
N ASP A 89 -5.04 -3.44 28.62
CA ASP A 89 -5.62 -3.29 27.29
C ASP A 89 -5.10 -4.34 26.32
N ASP A 90 -5.96 -4.88 25.50
CA ASP A 90 -5.55 -5.70 24.38
C ASP A 90 -5.05 -4.82 23.21
N ARG A 91 -4.29 -5.44 22.31
CA ARG A 91 -3.68 -4.73 21.19
C ARG A 91 -4.70 -4.13 20.22
N ALA A 92 -5.87 -4.77 20.07
CA ALA A 92 -6.91 -4.31 19.16
C ALA A 92 -7.53 -2.98 19.59
N SER A 93 -7.44 -2.63 20.88
CA SER A 93 -7.97 -1.37 21.41
C SER A 93 -7.17 -0.15 20.98
N TYR A 94 -5.85 -0.25 20.82
CA TYR A 94 -4.96 0.90 20.53
C TYR A 94 -4.22 0.83 19.19
N ASP A 95 -3.93 -0.33 18.64
CA ASP A 95 -3.19 -0.49 17.37
C ASP A 95 -4.12 -0.30 16.16
N LYS A 96 -4.67 0.91 16.02
CA LYS A 96 -5.67 1.27 15.00
C LYS A 96 -5.07 1.81 13.70
N LEU A 97 -3.74 2.08 13.66
CA LEU A 97 -3.07 2.62 12.48
C LEU A 97 -1.78 1.88 12.18
N SER A 98 -1.64 1.40 10.94
CA SER A 98 -0.37 0.97 10.35
C SER A 98 -0.05 1.80 9.12
N VAL A 99 1.18 2.30 9.04
CA VAL A 99 1.75 2.85 7.80
C VAL A 99 2.74 1.84 7.26
N VAL A 100 2.54 1.37 6.04
CA VAL A 100 3.42 0.41 5.38
C VAL A 100 4.09 1.09 4.20
N VAL A 101 5.42 1.13 4.21
CA VAL A 101 6.22 1.70 3.12
C VAL A 101 6.94 0.56 2.42
N ILE A 102 6.70 0.43 1.13
CA ILE A 102 7.25 -0.62 0.27
C ILE A 102 8.12 0.05 -0.79
N GLY A 103 9.42 -0.13 -0.68
CA GLY A 103 10.38 0.25 -1.71
C GLY A 103 10.39 -0.80 -2.82
N LEU A 104 10.17 -0.37 -4.07
CA LEU A 104 10.19 -1.23 -5.24
C LEU A 104 11.30 -0.78 -6.18
N LYS A 105 12.20 -1.70 -6.48
CA LYS A 105 13.31 -1.50 -7.40
C LYS A 105 13.51 -2.74 -8.25
N GLU A 106 13.62 -2.53 -9.56
CA GLU A 106 13.92 -3.62 -10.48
C GLU A 106 15.25 -4.29 -10.11
N SER A 107 15.27 -5.61 -10.09
CA SER A 107 16.42 -6.41 -9.70
C SER A 107 16.40 -7.78 -10.39
N LYS A 108 17.58 -8.38 -10.57
CA LYS A 108 17.70 -9.76 -11.08
C LYS A 108 17.15 -10.80 -10.08
N SER A 109 17.16 -10.47 -8.79
CA SER A 109 16.60 -11.31 -7.72
C SER A 109 15.91 -10.44 -6.68
N TYR A 110 14.87 -10.96 -6.05
CA TYR A 110 14.07 -10.26 -5.06
C TYR A 110 14.20 -10.94 -3.70
N PRO A 111 14.13 -10.17 -2.59
CA PRO A 111 14.29 -10.71 -1.22
C PRO A 111 13.19 -11.70 -0.83
N ASN A 112 12.00 -11.59 -1.44
CA ASN A 112 10.91 -12.53 -1.28
C ASN A 112 9.96 -12.50 -2.48
N GLU A 113 9.06 -13.50 -2.56
CA GLU A 113 8.11 -13.64 -3.66
C GLU A 113 7.14 -12.46 -3.77
N PHE A 114 6.71 -11.89 -2.65
CA PHE A 114 5.77 -10.76 -2.63
C PHE A 114 6.36 -9.53 -3.31
N ILE A 115 7.58 -9.17 -2.99
CA ILE A 115 8.29 -8.07 -3.66
C ILE A 115 8.49 -8.35 -5.15
N GLY A 116 8.85 -9.58 -5.50
CA GLY A 116 8.98 -9.98 -6.90
C GLY A 116 7.66 -9.88 -7.67
N MET A 117 6.58 -10.30 -7.04
CA MET A 117 5.22 -10.18 -7.59
C MET A 117 4.83 -8.71 -7.82
N LEU A 118 5.05 -7.82 -6.83
CA LEU A 118 4.75 -6.40 -6.96
C LEU A 118 5.59 -5.73 -8.05
N ASN A 119 6.89 -6.01 -8.11
CA ASN A 119 7.75 -5.51 -9.20
C ASN A 119 7.25 -6.00 -10.57
N THR A 120 6.87 -7.27 -10.71
CA THR A 120 6.32 -7.80 -11.96
C THR A 120 5.01 -7.10 -12.32
N LEU A 121 4.09 -6.96 -11.36
CA LEU A 121 2.78 -6.35 -11.58
C LEU A 121 2.90 -4.87 -12.00
N LEU A 122 3.79 -4.12 -11.35
CA LEU A 122 3.89 -2.67 -11.46
C LEU A 122 5.01 -2.19 -12.42
N SER A 123 5.83 -3.10 -12.97
CA SER A 123 6.86 -2.74 -13.95
C SER A 123 6.25 -2.13 -15.22
N PRO A 124 6.71 -0.97 -15.68
CA PRO A 124 6.31 -0.44 -16.98
C PRO A 124 6.94 -1.22 -18.15
N GLU A 125 8.07 -1.89 -17.92
CA GLU A 125 8.86 -2.55 -18.96
C GLU A 125 8.28 -3.91 -19.41
N ILE A 126 7.45 -4.56 -18.57
CA ILE A 126 6.90 -5.89 -18.86
C ILE A 126 5.56 -5.75 -19.59
N PRO A 127 5.42 -6.29 -20.81
CA PRO A 127 4.15 -6.29 -21.54
C PRO A 127 3.03 -7.00 -20.76
N VAL A 128 1.78 -6.54 -20.91
CA VAL A 128 0.60 -7.03 -20.16
C VAL A 128 0.44 -8.55 -20.26
N THR A 129 0.59 -9.10 -21.48
CA THR A 129 0.47 -10.54 -21.71
C THR A 129 1.51 -11.34 -20.94
N GLN A 130 2.75 -10.86 -20.94
CA GLN A 130 3.85 -11.49 -20.20
C GLN A 130 3.66 -11.34 -18.68
N LYS A 131 3.17 -10.18 -18.20
CA LYS A 131 2.80 -10.00 -16.78
C LYS A 131 1.81 -11.05 -16.32
N LYS A 132 0.73 -11.25 -17.08
CA LYS A 132 -0.31 -12.24 -16.74
C LYS A 132 0.24 -13.67 -16.67
N SER A 133 1.11 -14.06 -17.62
CA SER A 133 1.78 -15.36 -17.58
C SER A 133 2.67 -15.49 -16.35
N LEU A 134 3.52 -14.51 -16.07
CA LEU A 134 4.41 -14.52 -14.92
C LEU A 134 3.65 -14.55 -13.58
N LEU A 135 2.59 -13.74 -13.44
CA LEU A 135 1.76 -13.73 -12.24
C LEU A 135 1.08 -15.08 -12.00
N LYS A 136 0.62 -15.73 -13.05
CA LYS A 136 0.00 -17.06 -12.99
C LYS A 136 1.01 -18.17 -12.70
N GLU A 137 2.10 -18.22 -13.46
CA GLU A 137 3.04 -19.36 -13.46
C GLU A 137 4.02 -19.30 -12.30
N LYS A 138 4.59 -18.12 -12.05
CA LYS A 138 5.62 -17.94 -11.02
C LYS A 138 5.03 -17.65 -9.63
N TYR A 139 3.93 -16.90 -9.56
CA TYR A 139 3.34 -16.46 -8.29
C TYR A 139 2.00 -17.13 -7.97
N SER A 140 1.61 -18.14 -8.76
CA SER A 140 0.39 -18.94 -8.56
C SER A 140 -0.89 -18.11 -8.41
N MET A 141 -0.93 -16.90 -9.00
CA MET A 141 -2.09 -16.03 -8.94
C MET A 141 -3.20 -16.56 -9.87
N LYS A 142 -4.39 -16.72 -9.32
CA LYS A 142 -5.57 -17.08 -10.13
C LYS A 142 -6.00 -15.85 -10.92
N MET A 143 -5.70 -15.85 -12.23
CA MET A 143 -6.08 -14.77 -13.15
C MET A 143 -7.56 -14.91 -13.56
N GLU A 144 -8.46 -14.78 -12.58
CA GLU A 144 -9.90 -14.71 -12.84
C GLU A 144 -10.23 -13.42 -13.62
N SER A 145 -11.39 -13.40 -14.28
CA SER A 145 -11.79 -12.29 -15.18
C SER A 145 -11.69 -10.91 -14.54
N GLY A 146 -12.00 -10.78 -13.24
CA GLY A 146 -11.86 -9.55 -12.49
C GLY A 146 -10.41 -9.09 -12.38
N LEU A 147 -9.51 -9.91 -11.84
CA LEU A 147 -8.10 -9.58 -11.66
C LEU A 147 -7.40 -9.35 -13.01
N SER A 148 -7.70 -10.17 -14.02
CA SER A 148 -7.16 -10.00 -15.38
C SER A 148 -7.51 -8.62 -15.95
N ARG A 149 -8.75 -8.17 -15.78
CA ARG A 149 -9.23 -6.84 -16.20
C ARG A 149 -8.54 -5.71 -15.43
N GLU A 150 -8.37 -5.85 -14.12
CA GLU A 150 -7.66 -4.84 -13.32
C GLU A 150 -6.20 -4.68 -13.74
N VAL A 151 -5.51 -5.79 -14.07
CA VAL A 151 -4.13 -5.75 -14.60
C VAL A 151 -4.10 -5.01 -15.95
N ASP A 152 -5.09 -5.22 -16.83
CA ASP A 152 -5.20 -4.49 -18.10
C ASP A 152 -5.39 -2.98 -17.85
N LEU A 153 -6.29 -2.62 -16.93
CA LEU A 153 -6.57 -1.22 -16.59
C LEU A 153 -5.36 -0.52 -15.98
N MET A 154 -4.64 -1.16 -15.07
CA MET A 154 -3.43 -0.61 -14.46
C MET A 154 -2.33 -0.32 -15.49
N CYS A 155 -2.13 -1.21 -16.45
CA CYS A 155 -1.15 -1.03 -17.51
C CYS A 155 -1.54 0.09 -18.48
N ASN A 156 -2.82 0.23 -18.79
CA ASN A 156 -3.33 1.32 -19.64
C ASN A 156 -3.22 2.68 -18.95
N LEU A 157 -3.49 2.75 -17.63
CA LEU A 157 -3.36 3.98 -16.86
C LEU A 157 -1.89 4.45 -16.75
N SER A 158 -0.94 3.54 -16.61
CA SER A 158 0.49 3.90 -16.55
C SER A 158 0.96 4.50 -17.90
N GLY A 159 0.58 3.92 -19.02
CA GLY A 159 0.86 4.46 -20.35
C GLY A 159 0.24 5.85 -20.58
N TYR A 160 -1.01 6.04 -20.20
CA TYR A 160 -1.71 7.33 -20.34
C TYR A 160 -1.09 8.46 -19.49
N VAL A 161 -0.64 8.14 -18.27
CA VAL A 161 0.04 9.11 -17.38
C VAL A 161 1.40 9.49 -17.93
N GLU A 162 2.11 8.55 -18.58
CA GLU A 162 3.41 8.80 -19.20
C GLU A 162 3.29 9.68 -20.43
N GLU A 163 2.33 9.41 -21.33
CA GLU A 163 2.02 10.26 -22.50
C GLU A 163 1.66 11.69 -22.08
N LYS A 164 0.76 11.87 -21.12
CA LYS A 164 0.41 13.21 -20.60
C LYS A 164 1.58 13.91 -19.90
N GLY A 165 2.49 13.16 -19.30
CA GLY A 165 3.72 13.70 -18.71
C GLY A 165 4.67 14.25 -19.78
N ILE A 166 4.81 13.55 -20.89
CA ILE A 166 5.63 13.93 -22.03
C ILE A 166 5.03 15.14 -22.75
N GLU A 167 3.72 15.15 -23.04
CA GLU A 167 3.03 16.29 -23.65
C GLU A 167 3.19 17.57 -22.84
N LYS A 168 2.99 17.51 -21.53
CA LYS A 168 3.20 18.66 -20.63
C LYS A 168 4.67 19.09 -20.50
N GLY A 169 5.61 18.17 -20.73
CA GLY A 169 7.04 18.48 -20.81
C GLY A 169 7.40 19.22 -22.09
N ILE A 170 6.80 18.86 -23.21
CA ILE A 170 7.00 19.50 -24.51
C ILE A 170 6.35 20.89 -24.56
N GLU A 171 5.18 21.08 -23.94
CA GLU A 171 4.52 22.42 -23.87
C GLU A 171 5.24 23.43 -22.98
N LYS A 172 6.15 22.98 -22.09
CA LYS A 172 6.88 23.84 -21.15
C LYS A 172 8.36 24.07 -21.51
N GLY A 173 8.87 23.47 -22.54
CA GLY A 173 10.21 23.65 -23.11
C GLY A 173 10.14 24.43 -24.40
#